data_23d301ad62750258d6e639cb5803c6f0
#
_entry.id   23d301ad62750258d6e639cb5803c6f0
#
_cell.length_a   1.000
_cell.length_b   1.000
_cell.length_c   1.000
_cell.angle_alpha   90.00
_cell.angle_beta   90.00
_cell.angle_gamma   90.00
#
_symmetry.space_group_name_H-M   'P 1'
#
loop_
_entity.id
_entity.type
_entity.pdbx_description
1 polymer ?
#
loop_
_entity_poly.entity_id
_entity_poly.type
_entity_poly.pdbx_seq_one_letter_code
_entity_poly.pdbx_strand_id
1 'polypeptide(L)'
;MEALVTIVAVGAYAERQYQRQDGTTEYFKCRGVVMKHGGDEVYGEMTGELASKNRDTQYYQNQPYVVKGFWKHRTWGDSNDRHENMFYITDLQTL
;
A
#
# COMPACT_ATOMS: atom_id res chain seq x y z
N MET A 1 -10.80 3.72 -7.18
CA MET A 1 -10.29 3.13 -8.43
C MET A 1 -10.27 1.62 -8.32
N GLU A 2 -10.61 0.96 -9.38
CA GLU A 2 -10.55 -0.50 -9.48
C GLU A 2 -9.85 -0.88 -10.77
N ALA A 3 -8.92 -1.83 -10.69
CA ALA A 3 -8.14 -2.23 -11.86
C ALA A 3 -7.74 -3.70 -11.78
N LEU A 4 -7.47 -4.27 -12.95
CA LEU A 4 -6.91 -5.60 -13.07
C LEU A 4 -5.39 -5.50 -13.15
N VAL A 5 -4.70 -6.21 -12.27
CA VAL A 5 -3.23 -6.12 -12.15
C VAL A 5 -2.61 -7.50 -12.01
N THR A 6 -1.31 -7.57 -12.28
CA THR A 6 -0.47 -8.69 -11.85
C THR A 6 0.49 -8.23 -10.77
N ILE A 7 0.92 -9.13 -9.91
CA ILE A 7 1.82 -8.79 -8.81
C ILE A 7 3.26 -9.00 -9.27
N VAL A 8 4.09 -7.98 -9.09
CA VAL A 8 5.52 -8.03 -9.40
C VAL A 8 6.31 -8.42 -8.15
N ALA A 9 6.02 -7.75 -7.04
CA ALA A 9 6.70 -8.00 -5.78
C ALA A 9 5.82 -7.59 -4.61
N VAL A 10 5.99 -8.26 -3.49
CA VAL A 10 5.27 -7.93 -2.25
C VAL A 10 6.31 -7.79 -1.14
N GLY A 11 6.28 -6.66 -0.47
CA GLY A 11 7.14 -6.42 0.67
C GLY A 11 6.69 -7.18 1.91
N ALA A 12 7.53 -7.15 2.93
CA ALA A 12 7.19 -7.71 4.22
C ALA A 12 6.21 -6.82 4.95
N TYR A 13 5.35 -7.44 5.74
CA TYR A 13 4.49 -6.70 6.66
C TYR A 13 5.37 -5.96 7.69
N ALA A 14 5.02 -4.72 7.95
CA ALA A 14 5.75 -3.90 8.91
C ALA A 14 4.78 -3.14 9.80
N GLU A 15 5.18 -2.96 11.05
CA GLU A 15 4.50 -2.08 11.98
C GLU A 15 5.47 -0.96 12.35
N ARG A 16 5.01 0.28 12.17
CA ARG A 16 5.79 1.46 12.51
C ARG A 16 5.13 2.15 13.68
N GLN A 17 5.95 2.51 14.65
CA GLN A 17 5.51 3.24 15.82
C GLN A 17 5.68 4.73 15.57
N TYR A 18 4.67 5.52 15.91
CA TYR A 18 4.79 6.96 15.87
C TYR A 18 4.09 7.56 17.09
N GLN A 19 4.58 8.72 17.50
CA GLN A 19 4.07 9.44 18.65
C GLN A 19 3.21 10.61 18.19
N ARG A 20 1.99 10.67 18.70
CA ARG A 20 1.09 11.80 18.43
C ARG A 20 1.51 13.01 19.24
N GLN A 21 1.00 14.17 18.85
CA GLN A 21 1.27 15.44 19.57
C GLN A 21 0.76 15.41 21.00
N ASP A 22 -0.24 14.61 21.31
CA ASP A 22 -0.79 14.46 22.67
C ASP A 22 0.04 13.50 23.54
N GLY A 23 1.11 12.95 23.02
CA GLY A 23 1.99 12.03 23.75
C GLY A 23 1.60 10.56 23.64
N THR A 24 0.48 10.24 23.00
CA THR A 24 0.12 8.83 22.83
C THR A 24 0.91 8.20 21.70
N THR A 25 1.18 6.89 21.84
CA THR A 25 1.89 6.11 20.84
C THR A 25 0.89 5.30 20.02
N GLU A 26 1.03 5.39 18.70
CA GLU A 26 0.23 4.58 17.79
C GLU A 26 1.13 3.76 16.89
N TYR A 27 0.57 2.65 16.38
CA TYR A 27 1.23 1.76 15.45
C TYR A 27 0.60 1.89 14.08
N PHE A 28 1.43 2.12 13.08
CA PHE A 28 1.01 2.16 11.69
C PHE A 28 1.41 0.84 11.04
N LYS A 29 0.41 0.11 10.54
CA LYS A 29 0.59 -1.20 9.90
C LYS A 29 0.59 -1.02 8.40
N CYS A 30 1.57 -1.60 7.72
CA CYS A 30 1.64 -1.50 6.27
C CYS A 30 2.31 -2.71 5.62
N ARG A 31 1.96 -2.95 4.37
CA ARG A 31 2.62 -3.91 3.51
C ARG A 31 2.59 -3.38 2.08
N GLY A 32 3.77 -3.19 1.49
CA GLY A 32 3.89 -2.64 0.14
C GLY A 32 3.73 -3.70 -0.94
N VAL A 33 3.14 -3.30 -2.07
CA VAL A 33 2.92 -4.19 -3.20
C VAL A 33 3.31 -3.46 -4.48
N VAL A 34 4.17 -4.06 -5.28
CA VAL A 34 4.45 -3.58 -6.63
C VAL A 34 3.58 -4.37 -7.59
N MET A 35 2.75 -3.66 -8.34
CA MET A 35 1.79 -4.23 -9.27
C MET A 35 2.08 -3.78 -10.68
N LYS A 36 1.68 -4.59 -11.66
CA LYS A 36 1.77 -4.23 -13.06
C LYS A 36 0.37 -4.04 -13.62
N HIS A 37 0.13 -2.85 -14.16
CA HIS A 37 -1.13 -2.48 -14.78
C HIS A 37 -0.83 -2.03 -16.22
N GLY A 38 -1.24 -2.84 -17.18
CA GLY A 38 -0.83 -2.61 -18.57
C GLY A 38 0.68 -2.76 -18.69
N GLY A 39 1.35 -1.74 -19.24
CA GLY A 39 2.79 -1.71 -19.38
C GLY A 39 3.54 -1.08 -18.22
N ASP A 40 2.83 -0.54 -17.23
CA ASP A 40 3.42 0.27 -16.17
C ASP A 40 3.38 -0.43 -14.83
N GLU A 41 4.41 -0.19 -14.03
CA GLU A 41 4.45 -0.64 -12.64
C GLU A 41 3.89 0.44 -11.72
N VAL A 42 3.11 0.01 -10.74
CA VAL A 42 2.52 0.88 -9.73
C VAL A 42 2.84 0.32 -8.35
N TYR A 43 3.34 1.17 -7.48
CA TYR A 43 3.54 0.81 -6.08
C TYR A 43 2.31 1.22 -5.28
N GLY A 44 1.79 0.29 -4.47
CA GLY A 44 0.69 0.57 -3.57
C GLY A 44 0.96 0.02 -2.19
N GLU A 45 0.22 0.51 -1.21
CA GLU A 45 0.33 0.04 0.17
C GLU A 45 -1.00 -0.43 0.70
N MET A 46 -0.99 -1.62 1.30
CA MET A 46 -2.04 -2.04 2.22
C MET A 46 -1.73 -1.45 3.59
N THR A 47 -2.73 -0.89 4.25
CA THR A 47 -2.56 -0.27 5.56
C THR A 47 -3.61 -0.79 6.55
N GLY A 48 -3.35 -0.60 7.84
CA GLY A 48 -4.29 -0.92 8.89
C GLY A 48 -4.70 -2.38 8.92
N GLU A 49 -5.98 -2.64 9.04
CA GLU A 49 -6.52 -4.00 9.14
C GLU A 49 -6.28 -4.83 7.90
N LEU A 50 -6.32 -4.22 6.71
CA LEU A 50 -6.04 -4.94 5.48
C LEU A 50 -4.61 -5.48 5.47
N ALA A 51 -3.64 -4.68 5.90
CA ALA A 51 -2.25 -5.11 6.01
C ALA A 51 -2.10 -6.22 7.06
N SER A 52 -2.72 -6.05 8.21
CA SER A 52 -2.68 -7.03 9.30
C SER A 52 -3.31 -8.36 8.89
N LYS A 53 -4.47 -8.30 8.24
CA LYS A 53 -5.18 -9.48 7.76
C LYS A 53 -4.39 -10.25 6.71
N ASN A 54 -3.63 -9.54 5.88
CA ASN A 54 -2.86 -10.13 4.79
C ASN A 54 -1.36 -10.16 5.07
N ARG A 55 -0.96 -10.13 6.33
CA ARG A 55 0.45 -10.07 6.73
C ARG A 55 1.28 -11.25 6.21
N ASP A 56 0.67 -12.42 6.11
CA ASP A 56 1.34 -13.65 5.69
C ASP A 56 0.79 -14.18 4.35
N THR A 57 -0.08 -13.41 3.70
CA THR A 57 -0.67 -13.83 2.43
C THR A 57 0.39 -13.86 1.34
N GLN A 58 0.43 -14.96 0.60
CA GLN A 58 1.29 -15.10 -0.57
C GLN A 58 0.52 -14.71 -1.83
N TYR A 59 1.20 -13.94 -2.68
CA TYR A 59 0.65 -13.50 -3.95
C TYR A 59 1.50 -14.10 -5.08
N TYR A 60 0.83 -14.51 -6.15
CA TYR A 60 1.48 -15.21 -7.26
C TYR A 60 1.65 -14.29 -8.46
N GLN A 61 2.84 -14.27 -9.06
CA GLN A 61 3.21 -13.30 -10.09
C GLN A 61 2.40 -13.46 -11.38
N ASN A 62 2.02 -14.66 -11.74
CA ASN A 62 1.36 -14.93 -13.02
C ASN A 62 -0.17 -15.01 -12.90
N GLN A 63 -0.70 -14.61 -11.76
CA GLN A 63 -2.14 -14.64 -11.52
C GLN A 63 -2.69 -13.22 -11.57
N PRO A 64 -3.83 -13.01 -12.26
CA PRO A 64 -4.48 -11.71 -12.23
C PRO A 64 -5.21 -11.47 -10.92
N TYR A 65 -5.15 -10.21 -10.46
CA TYR A 65 -5.83 -9.76 -9.25
C TYR A 65 -6.65 -8.52 -9.58
N VAL A 66 -7.75 -8.35 -8.85
CA VAL A 66 -8.52 -7.11 -8.86
C VAL A 66 -8.07 -6.29 -7.66
N VAL A 67 -7.53 -5.11 -7.92
CA VAL A 67 -7.14 -4.17 -6.89
C VAL A 67 -8.16 -3.03 -6.82
N LYS A 68 -8.54 -2.67 -5.60
CA LYS A 68 -9.33 -1.46 -5.32
C LYS A 68 -8.53 -0.56 -4.42
N GLY A 69 -8.62 0.73 -4.67
CA GLY A 69 -7.88 1.69 -3.87
C GLY A 69 -8.10 3.12 -4.32
N PHE A 70 -7.33 4.00 -3.74
CA PHE A 70 -7.40 5.43 -4.05
C PHE A 70 -6.01 6.04 -3.99
N TRP A 71 -5.84 7.12 -4.75
CA TRP A 71 -4.62 7.92 -4.72
C TRP A 71 -4.75 9.00 -3.67
N LYS A 72 -3.65 9.20 -2.93
CA LYS A 72 -3.56 10.29 -1.96
C LYS A 72 -2.27 11.04 -2.20
N HIS A 73 -2.37 12.35 -2.36
CA HIS A 73 -1.24 13.24 -2.45
C HIS A 73 -0.81 13.66 -1.06
N ARG A 74 0.49 13.64 -0.82
CA ARG A 74 1.05 14.16 0.43
C ARG A 74 2.28 15.01 0.14
N THR A 75 2.53 15.95 1.02
CA THR A 75 3.73 16.78 0.99
C THR A 75 4.59 16.48 2.20
N TRP A 76 5.88 16.68 2.06
CA TRP A 76 6.84 16.50 3.14
C TRP A 76 8.06 17.37 2.91
N GLY A 77 8.96 17.42 3.89
CA GLY A 77 10.11 18.30 3.87
C GLY A 77 9.88 19.56 4.69
N ASP A 78 10.91 20.36 4.89
CA ASP A 78 10.87 21.52 5.77
C ASP A 78 9.91 22.62 5.32
N SER A 79 9.70 22.74 4.01
CA SER A 79 8.80 23.74 3.41
C SER A 79 7.62 23.12 2.71
N ASN A 80 7.33 21.84 2.93
CA ASN A 80 6.32 21.07 2.21
C ASN A 80 6.52 21.16 0.69
N ASP A 81 7.78 21.20 0.25
CA ASP A 81 8.15 21.34 -1.15
C ASP A 81 8.34 19.99 -1.86
N ARG A 82 8.30 18.89 -1.10
CA ARG A 82 8.35 17.53 -1.64
C ARG A 82 6.94 17.00 -1.80
N HIS A 83 6.68 16.41 -2.95
CA HIS A 83 5.36 15.90 -3.30
C HIS A 83 5.44 14.42 -3.60
N GLU A 84 4.46 13.68 -3.13
CA GLU A 84 4.37 12.25 -3.35
C GLU A 84 2.92 11.85 -3.57
N ASN A 85 2.69 11.02 -4.57
CA ASN A 85 1.39 10.40 -4.80
C ASN A 85 1.49 8.94 -4.35
N MET A 86 0.67 8.59 -3.37
CA MET A 86 0.62 7.22 -2.84
C MET A 86 -0.70 6.56 -3.23
N PHE A 87 -0.60 5.32 -3.69
CA PHE A 87 -1.78 4.51 -3.94
C PHE A 87 -2.05 3.64 -2.72
N TYR A 88 -3.19 3.85 -2.07
CA TYR A 88 -3.62 3.05 -0.92
C TYR A 88 -4.59 1.98 -1.38
N ILE A 89 -4.23 0.73 -1.10
CA ILE A 89 -5.02 -0.43 -1.49
C ILE A 89 -6.09 -0.65 -0.42
N THR A 90 -7.35 -0.69 -0.85
CA THR A 90 -8.46 -1.01 0.05
C THR A 90 -8.92 -2.44 -0.09
N ASP A 91 -8.62 -3.09 -1.21
CA ASP A 91 -8.92 -4.49 -1.44
C ASP A 91 -8.01 -5.05 -2.53
N LEU A 92 -7.62 -6.32 -2.39
CA LEU A 92 -6.79 -7.02 -3.36
C LEU A 92 -7.19 -8.48 -3.35
N GLN A 93 -7.87 -8.90 -4.42
CA GLN A 93 -8.44 -10.24 -4.51
C GLN A 93 -8.08 -10.90 -5.83
N THR A 94 -8.07 -12.23 -5.82
CA THR A 94 -7.94 -12.98 -7.06
C THR A 94 -9.17 -12.77 -7.95
N LEU A 95 -8.92 -12.75 -9.24
CA LEU A 95 -9.99 -12.64 -10.21
C LEU A 95 -10.85 -13.92 -10.21
#